data_2f2820289613a9b531e458cf52bd1ad3
#
_entry.id   2f2820289613a9b531e458cf52bd1ad3
#
_cell.length_a   1.000
_cell.length_b   1.000
_cell.length_c   1.000
_cell.angle_alpha   90.00
_cell.angle_beta   90.00
_cell.angle_gamma   90.00
#
_symmetry.space_group_name_H-M   'P 1'
#
loop_
_entity.id
_entity.type
_entity.pdbx_description
1 polymer ?
#
loop_
_entity_poly.entity_id
_entity_poly.type
_entity_poly.pdbx_seq_one_letter_code
_entity_poly.pdbx_strand_id
1 'polypeptide(L)'
;GCSGSSPQPVSRTVTVFDTVVTITVYDKDSEDVLDACVAKCEDYNARFSRTSEGSEIYELNHANGEPVTLSGDTVDLIQKGVEYSRLADGKFDITIAPLSDLWDFKNNTGTVPDDTAIQEAKTHIGYENVRVDGNTVQLLDPEAAIDLGGIAKGYIADQLKAYLKEQNVSHALINLGGNVLALGGKPDGSDYNIGIQKPFAQNGEAITSVKIKDQSVVSSGIYERYFKVGDKIYHHILDPKTGYPYENDLLGVSIVCDSSTEADALSTTCFAMGLDDGLKYIEG
;
A
#
# COMPACT_ATOMS: atom_id res chain seq x y z
N GLY A 1 8.64 44.35 19.24
CA GLY A 1 8.19 42.98 19.44
C GLY A 1 8.19 42.23 18.15
N CYS A 2 9.23 41.45 17.91
CA CYS A 2 9.24 40.56 16.74
C CYS A 2 8.28 39.39 17.00
N SER A 3 7.09 39.47 16.45
CA SER A 3 6.24 38.28 16.36
C SER A 3 6.91 37.33 15.39
N GLY A 4 7.60 36.31 15.91
CA GLY A 4 8.07 35.22 15.08
C GLY A 4 6.88 34.51 14.49
N SER A 5 6.54 34.79 13.23
CA SER A 5 5.56 33.99 12.52
C SER A 5 6.15 32.60 12.36
N SER A 6 5.41 31.57 12.75
CA SER A 6 5.76 30.17 12.44
C SER A 6 5.98 30.06 10.94
N PRO A 7 7.04 29.35 10.48
CA PRO A 7 7.22 29.15 9.06
C PRO A 7 5.99 28.45 8.48
N GLN A 8 5.54 28.93 7.33
CA GLN A 8 4.44 28.30 6.63
C GLN A 8 4.91 26.92 6.12
N PRO A 9 4.08 25.87 6.26
CA PRO A 9 4.43 24.58 5.71
C PRO A 9 4.54 24.65 4.18
N VAL A 10 5.45 23.86 3.63
CA VAL A 10 5.64 23.70 2.19
C VAL A 10 5.21 22.32 1.81
N SER A 11 4.45 22.20 0.74
CA SER A 11 3.96 20.91 0.23
C SER A 11 4.41 20.70 -1.20
N ARG A 12 4.55 19.42 -1.55
CA ARG A 12 4.69 18.97 -2.95
C ARG A 12 3.68 17.86 -3.19
N THR A 13 3.16 17.84 -4.40
CA THR A 13 2.18 16.86 -4.84
C THR A 13 2.71 16.15 -6.08
N VAL A 14 2.57 14.81 -6.10
CA VAL A 14 2.94 13.98 -7.25
C VAL A 14 1.91 12.87 -7.39
N THR A 15 1.65 12.44 -8.63
CA THR A 15 0.75 11.30 -8.90
C THR A 15 1.60 10.08 -9.19
N VAL A 16 1.53 9.06 -8.34
CA VAL A 16 2.20 7.76 -8.48
C VAL A 16 1.25 6.67 -8.01
N PHE A 17 1.37 5.46 -8.55
CA PHE A 17 0.50 4.31 -8.22
C PHE A 17 -1.00 4.65 -8.36
N ASP A 18 -1.36 5.45 -9.37
CA ASP A 18 -2.73 5.90 -9.62
C ASP A 18 -3.35 6.66 -8.44
N THR A 19 -2.53 7.27 -7.59
CA THR A 19 -3.00 8.07 -6.46
C THR A 19 -2.23 9.40 -6.37
N VAL A 20 -2.83 10.35 -5.69
CA VAL A 20 -2.19 11.64 -5.40
C VAL A 20 -1.42 11.50 -4.10
N VAL A 21 -0.11 11.80 -4.15
CA VAL A 21 0.77 11.83 -2.99
C VAL A 21 1.05 13.28 -2.65
N THR A 22 0.82 13.65 -1.38
CA THR A 22 1.13 14.98 -0.87
C THR A 22 2.10 14.85 0.30
N ILE A 23 3.22 15.55 0.22
CA ILE A 23 4.24 15.59 1.27
C ILE A 23 4.31 17.01 1.78
N THR A 24 4.07 17.22 3.07
CA THR A 24 4.08 18.52 3.71
C THR A 24 5.16 18.55 4.79
N VAL A 25 6.04 19.56 4.73
CA VAL A 25 7.10 19.77 5.71
C VAL A 25 6.90 21.13 6.36
N TYR A 26 6.94 21.15 7.68
CA TYR A 26 6.74 22.35 8.48
C TYR A 26 8.06 23.00 8.88
N ASP A 27 9.20 22.32 8.74
CA ASP A 27 10.53 22.85 9.00
C ASP A 27 10.92 23.88 7.94
N LYS A 28 11.85 24.77 8.28
CA LYS A 28 12.36 25.78 7.36
C LYS A 28 13.22 25.18 6.26
N ASP A 29 13.31 25.88 5.12
CA ASP A 29 14.23 25.56 4.02
C ASP A 29 14.06 24.12 3.50
N SER A 30 12.79 23.73 3.29
CA SER A 30 12.43 22.36 2.97
C SER A 30 12.22 22.06 1.47
N GLU A 31 12.39 23.04 0.59
CA GLU A 31 12.13 22.88 -0.84
C GLU A 31 12.96 21.77 -1.48
N ASP A 32 14.28 21.77 -1.25
CA ASP A 32 15.17 20.77 -1.83
C ASP A 32 14.86 19.36 -1.32
N VAL A 33 14.54 19.25 -0.03
CA VAL A 33 14.18 17.97 0.59
C VAL A 33 12.88 17.44 0.00
N LEU A 34 11.91 18.31 -0.21
CA LEU A 34 10.63 17.96 -0.82
C LEU A 34 10.81 17.52 -2.28
N ASP A 35 11.63 18.23 -3.05
CA ASP A 35 11.92 17.86 -4.43
C ASP A 35 12.60 16.47 -4.49
N ALA A 36 13.48 16.17 -3.54
CA ALA A 36 14.08 14.85 -3.42
C ALA A 36 13.05 13.77 -3.07
N CYS A 37 12.08 14.08 -2.21
CA CYS A 37 10.99 13.16 -1.90
C CYS A 37 10.14 12.83 -3.13
N VAL A 38 9.82 13.84 -3.94
CA VAL A 38 9.08 13.63 -5.21
C VAL A 38 9.87 12.71 -6.14
N ALA A 39 11.17 12.97 -6.31
CA ALA A 39 12.03 12.13 -7.15
C ALA A 39 12.07 10.69 -6.64
N LYS A 40 12.12 10.47 -5.32
CA LYS A 40 12.08 9.14 -4.72
C LYS A 40 10.75 8.43 -5.00
N CYS A 41 9.62 9.13 -4.90
CA CYS A 41 8.31 8.57 -5.24
C CYS A 41 8.25 8.10 -6.69
N GLU A 42 8.75 8.91 -7.62
CA GLU A 42 8.79 8.58 -9.04
C GLU A 42 9.68 7.36 -9.32
N ASP A 43 10.84 7.29 -8.65
CA ASP A 43 11.76 6.17 -8.78
C ASP A 43 11.15 4.87 -8.24
N TYR A 44 10.53 4.90 -7.06
CA TYR A 44 9.83 3.73 -6.50
C TYR A 44 8.68 3.28 -7.41
N ASN A 45 7.90 4.23 -7.92
CA ASN A 45 6.82 3.92 -8.85
C ASN A 45 7.34 3.20 -10.09
N ALA A 46 8.46 3.67 -10.65
CA ALA A 46 9.09 3.07 -11.83
C ALA A 46 9.59 1.66 -11.57
N ARG A 47 10.06 1.36 -10.36
CA ARG A 47 10.60 0.04 -10.02
C ARG A 47 9.55 -0.95 -9.56
N PHE A 48 8.52 -0.50 -8.87
CA PHE A 48 7.51 -1.36 -8.22
C PHE A 48 6.29 -1.65 -9.10
N SER A 49 6.13 -0.95 -10.20
CA SER A 49 4.99 -1.15 -11.10
C SER A 49 5.05 -2.54 -11.76
N ARG A 50 3.98 -3.32 -11.63
CA ARG A 50 3.87 -4.61 -12.29
C ARG A 50 3.39 -4.51 -13.75
N THR A 51 2.95 -3.34 -14.17
CA THR A 51 2.38 -3.12 -15.51
C THR A 51 3.30 -2.35 -16.46
N SER A 52 4.30 -1.65 -15.94
CA SER A 52 5.22 -0.86 -16.77
C SER A 52 6.37 -1.71 -17.27
N GLU A 53 6.46 -1.90 -18.58
CA GLU A 53 7.60 -2.60 -19.20
C GLU A 53 8.91 -1.96 -18.75
N GLY A 54 9.89 -2.78 -18.42
CA GLY A 54 11.20 -2.32 -17.96
C GLY A 54 11.30 -2.06 -16.46
N SER A 55 10.20 -2.10 -15.71
CA SER A 55 10.28 -2.02 -14.25
C SER A 55 10.84 -3.33 -13.68
N GLU A 56 11.42 -3.26 -12.46
CA GLU A 56 11.98 -4.45 -11.82
C GLU A 56 10.93 -5.53 -11.58
N ILE A 57 9.76 -5.17 -11.11
CA ILE A 57 8.68 -6.14 -10.85
C ILE A 57 8.13 -6.71 -12.16
N TYR A 58 7.98 -5.91 -13.20
CA TYR A 58 7.60 -6.40 -14.51
C TYR A 58 8.59 -7.44 -15.04
N GLU A 59 9.90 -7.15 -14.96
CA GLU A 59 10.96 -8.08 -15.39
C GLU A 59 10.91 -9.39 -14.60
N LEU A 60 10.72 -9.33 -13.30
CA LEU A 60 10.59 -10.52 -12.45
C LEU A 60 9.36 -11.35 -12.86
N ASN A 61 8.23 -10.70 -13.05
CA ASN A 61 6.98 -11.38 -13.41
C ASN A 61 7.00 -11.99 -14.82
N HIS A 62 7.89 -11.51 -15.70
CA HIS A 62 8.01 -12.00 -17.09
C HIS A 62 9.30 -12.79 -17.32
N ALA A 63 9.97 -13.22 -16.26
CA ALA A 63 11.23 -13.97 -16.36
C ALA A 63 11.03 -15.48 -16.57
N ASN A 64 9.81 -15.95 -16.69
CA ASN A 64 9.48 -17.38 -16.89
C ASN A 64 10.13 -18.32 -15.86
N GLY A 65 10.17 -17.88 -14.60
CA GLY A 65 10.76 -18.66 -13.52
C GLY A 65 12.28 -18.55 -13.39
N GLU A 66 12.93 -17.74 -14.22
CA GLU A 66 14.37 -17.51 -14.11
C GLU A 66 14.68 -16.52 -12.96
N PRO A 67 15.83 -16.68 -12.30
CA PRO A 67 16.27 -15.71 -11.28
C PRO A 67 16.55 -14.34 -11.90
N VAL A 68 16.17 -13.28 -11.19
CA VAL A 68 16.40 -11.89 -11.60
C VAL A 68 17.10 -11.14 -10.48
N THR A 69 18.13 -10.37 -10.82
CA THR A 69 18.82 -9.49 -9.87
C THR A 69 18.06 -8.17 -9.79
N LEU A 70 17.67 -7.78 -8.59
CA LEU A 70 16.89 -6.58 -8.33
C LEU A 70 17.66 -5.63 -7.40
N SER A 71 17.26 -4.36 -7.37
CA SER A 71 17.85 -3.40 -6.44
C SER A 71 17.52 -3.76 -4.98
N GLY A 72 18.36 -3.30 -4.06
CA GLY A 72 18.23 -3.63 -2.64
C GLY A 72 16.88 -3.27 -2.04
N ASP A 73 16.33 -2.12 -2.40
CA ASP A 73 15.01 -1.68 -1.91
C ASP A 73 13.89 -2.61 -2.38
N THR A 74 13.95 -3.01 -3.64
CA THR A 74 12.94 -3.91 -4.21
C THR A 74 12.99 -5.28 -3.54
N VAL A 75 14.20 -5.81 -3.32
CA VAL A 75 14.39 -7.07 -2.60
C VAL A 75 13.87 -6.96 -1.16
N ASP A 76 14.19 -5.86 -0.47
CA ASP A 76 13.72 -5.62 0.90
C ASP A 76 12.19 -5.60 0.98
N LEU A 77 11.55 -4.92 0.06
CA LEU A 77 10.07 -4.88 0.02
C LEU A 77 9.47 -6.26 -0.29
N ILE A 78 10.06 -7.01 -1.21
CA ILE A 78 9.61 -8.38 -1.51
C ILE A 78 9.75 -9.28 -0.29
N GLN A 79 10.88 -9.22 0.43
CA GLN A 79 11.09 -10.00 1.64
C GLN A 79 10.06 -9.65 2.72
N LYS A 80 9.78 -8.35 2.92
CA LYS A 80 8.74 -7.90 3.84
C LYS A 80 7.36 -8.42 3.40
N GLY A 81 7.07 -8.36 2.12
CA GLY A 81 5.81 -8.85 1.57
C GLY A 81 5.62 -10.34 1.77
N VAL A 82 6.67 -11.15 1.57
CA VAL A 82 6.64 -12.59 1.82
C VAL A 82 6.40 -12.86 3.31
N GLU A 83 7.07 -12.14 4.20
CA GLU A 83 6.90 -12.31 5.64
C GLU A 83 5.48 -11.95 6.09
N TYR A 84 4.93 -10.84 5.62
CA TYR A 84 3.54 -10.48 5.94
C TYR A 84 2.54 -11.48 5.35
N SER A 85 2.81 -12.01 4.16
CA SER A 85 2.00 -13.07 3.56
C SER A 85 1.99 -14.33 4.42
N ARG A 86 3.17 -14.71 4.93
CA ARG A 86 3.33 -15.85 5.84
C ARG A 86 2.57 -15.63 7.14
N LEU A 87 2.73 -14.47 7.76
CA LEU A 87 2.05 -14.11 9.01
C LEU A 87 0.53 -14.08 8.85
N ALA A 88 0.05 -13.69 7.68
CA ALA A 88 -1.37 -13.66 7.36
C ALA A 88 -1.94 -15.01 6.91
N ASP A 89 -1.11 -16.05 6.87
CA ASP A 89 -1.47 -17.37 6.36
C ASP A 89 -2.12 -17.30 4.96
N GLY A 90 -1.54 -16.46 4.11
CA GLY A 90 -1.98 -16.26 2.74
C GLY A 90 -3.23 -15.40 2.55
N LYS A 91 -3.84 -14.89 3.62
CA LYS A 91 -5.00 -13.98 3.50
C LYS A 91 -4.63 -12.66 2.85
N PHE A 92 -3.43 -12.19 3.09
CA PHE A 92 -2.69 -11.22 2.30
C PHE A 92 -1.59 -12.01 1.60
N ASP A 93 -1.42 -11.85 0.30
CA ASP A 93 -0.39 -12.57 -0.44
C ASP A 93 0.11 -11.71 -1.59
N ILE A 94 1.40 -11.41 -1.59
CA ILE A 94 1.99 -10.59 -2.66
C ILE A 94 2.01 -11.29 -4.01
N THR A 95 1.77 -12.61 -4.07
CA THR A 95 1.68 -13.35 -5.33
C THR A 95 0.27 -13.35 -5.92
N ILE A 96 -0.59 -12.46 -5.49
CA ILE A 96 -1.98 -12.33 -5.95
C ILE A 96 -2.12 -11.85 -7.40
N ALA A 97 -1.05 -11.41 -8.04
CA ALA A 97 -1.10 -10.76 -9.35
C ALA A 97 -1.85 -11.51 -10.44
N PRO A 98 -1.78 -12.84 -10.57
CA PRO A 98 -2.60 -13.55 -11.56
C PRO A 98 -4.09 -13.29 -11.43
N LEU A 99 -4.60 -13.15 -10.21
CA LEU A 99 -6.00 -12.77 -9.98
C LEU A 99 -6.23 -11.28 -10.19
N SER A 100 -5.32 -10.43 -9.75
CA SER A 100 -5.41 -8.99 -9.96
C SER A 100 -5.51 -8.64 -11.44
N ASP A 101 -4.70 -9.31 -12.28
CA ASP A 101 -4.71 -9.11 -13.73
C ASP A 101 -6.02 -9.58 -14.36
N LEU A 102 -6.56 -10.69 -13.90
CA LEU A 102 -7.78 -11.28 -14.42
C LEU A 102 -9.01 -10.41 -14.11
N TRP A 103 -9.11 -9.92 -12.85
CA TRP A 103 -10.21 -9.05 -12.43
C TRP A 103 -10.08 -7.63 -13.00
N ASP A 104 -8.86 -7.11 -13.04
CA ASP A 104 -8.53 -5.78 -13.59
C ASP A 104 -9.48 -4.66 -13.12
N PHE A 105 -9.58 -4.46 -11.82
CA PHE A 105 -10.49 -3.47 -11.24
C PHE A 105 -10.24 -2.04 -11.71
N LYS A 106 -9.05 -1.75 -12.23
CA LYS A 106 -8.73 -0.43 -12.76
C LYS A 106 -9.50 -0.13 -14.03
N ASN A 107 -9.64 -1.11 -14.94
CA ASN A 107 -10.23 -0.94 -16.26
C ASN A 107 -11.57 -1.66 -16.43
N ASN A 108 -11.90 -2.58 -15.51
CA ASN A 108 -13.11 -3.39 -15.59
C ASN A 108 -14.33 -2.57 -15.15
N THR A 109 -15.35 -2.52 -15.99
CA THR A 109 -16.56 -1.74 -15.74
C THR A 109 -17.79 -2.58 -15.38
N GLY A 110 -17.62 -3.88 -15.14
CA GLY A 110 -18.74 -4.71 -14.70
C GLY A 110 -18.75 -6.14 -15.22
N THR A 111 -17.59 -6.68 -15.62
CA THR A 111 -17.48 -8.06 -16.09
C THR A 111 -16.80 -8.94 -15.05
N VAL A 112 -17.52 -9.95 -14.55
CA VAL A 112 -16.93 -10.97 -13.67
C VAL A 112 -16.18 -11.96 -14.55
N PRO A 113 -14.88 -12.24 -14.27
CA PRO A 113 -14.12 -13.24 -15.05
C PRO A 113 -14.76 -14.63 -14.98
N ASP A 114 -14.53 -15.44 -16.01
CA ASP A 114 -14.97 -16.84 -16.01
C ASP A 114 -14.39 -17.60 -14.83
N ASP A 115 -15.21 -18.41 -14.19
CA ASP A 115 -14.75 -19.20 -13.02
C ASP A 115 -13.59 -20.15 -13.38
N THR A 116 -13.60 -20.71 -14.59
CA THR A 116 -12.50 -21.57 -15.04
C THR A 116 -11.18 -20.81 -15.04
N ALA A 117 -11.18 -19.57 -15.53
CA ALA A 117 -10.00 -18.70 -15.54
C ALA A 117 -9.57 -18.32 -14.12
N ILE A 118 -10.53 -18.06 -13.24
CA ILE A 118 -10.26 -17.76 -11.83
C ILE A 118 -9.60 -18.96 -11.14
N GLN A 119 -10.13 -20.17 -11.33
CA GLN A 119 -9.58 -21.37 -10.72
C GLN A 119 -8.17 -21.68 -11.24
N GLU A 120 -7.91 -21.45 -12.52
CA GLU A 120 -6.57 -21.60 -13.09
C GLU A 120 -5.59 -20.58 -12.49
N ALA A 121 -5.97 -19.32 -12.41
CA ALA A 121 -5.12 -18.27 -11.83
C ALA A 121 -4.75 -18.59 -10.37
N LYS A 122 -5.67 -19.12 -9.60
CA LYS A 122 -5.43 -19.52 -8.19
C LYS A 122 -4.30 -20.53 -8.03
N THR A 123 -4.12 -21.43 -8.99
CA THR A 123 -3.09 -22.47 -8.90
C THR A 123 -1.67 -21.91 -8.90
N HIS A 124 -1.50 -20.66 -9.34
CA HIS A 124 -0.20 -19.99 -9.43
C HIS A 124 0.05 -19.02 -8.28
N ILE A 125 -0.83 -18.98 -7.27
CA ILE A 125 -0.71 -18.09 -6.12
C ILE A 125 -0.14 -18.88 -4.93
N GLY A 126 0.88 -18.33 -4.32
CA GLY A 126 1.49 -18.88 -3.12
C GLY A 126 2.79 -18.14 -2.82
N TYR A 127 2.87 -17.48 -1.70
CA TYR A 127 4.08 -16.75 -1.28
C TYR A 127 5.30 -17.69 -1.15
N GLU A 128 5.08 -18.98 -0.94
CA GLU A 128 6.13 -19.99 -0.87
C GLU A 128 6.89 -20.14 -2.20
N ASN A 129 6.30 -19.70 -3.30
CA ASN A 129 6.94 -19.71 -4.61
C ASN A 129 8.00 -18.63 -4.79
N VAL A 130 8.13 -17.70 -3.86
CA VAL A 130 9.10 -16.61 -3.93
C VAL A 130 10.38 -17.04 -3.23
N ARG A 131 11.48 -17.11 -3.98
CA ARG A 131 12.81 -17.43 -3.46
C ARG A 131 13.68 -16.18 -3.54
N VAL A 132 14.26 -15.81 -2.40
CA VAL A 132 15.19 -14.68 -2.34
C VAL A 132 16.56 -15.20 -1.91
N ASP A 133 17.59 -14.85 -2.70
CA ASP A 133 18.98 -15.18 -2.40
C ASP A 133 19.83 -13.93 -2.68
N GLY A 134 20.23 -13.23 -1.62
CA GLY A 134 20.90 -11.94 -1.75
C GLY A 134 20.01 -10.94 -2.50
N ASN A 135 20.50 -10.40 -3.59
CA ASN A 135 19.73 -9.48 -4.46
C ASN A 135 19.04 -10.19 -5.63
N THR A 136 19.01 -11.50 -5.62
CA THR A 136 18.39 -12.30 -6.66
C THR A 136 17.05 -12.83 -6.16
N VAL A 137 16.01 -12.66 -6.97
CA VAL A 137 14.66 -13.15 -6.68
C VAL A 137 14.23 -14.08 -7.80
N GLN A 138 13.61 -15.20 -7.43
CA GLN A 138 13.09 -16.19 -8.38
C GLN A 138 11.68 -16.57 -7.99
N LEU A 139 10.80 -16.62 -8.97
CA LEU A 139 9.46 -17.19 -8.83
C LEU A 139 9.54 -18.65 -9.28
N LEU A 140 9.35 -19.59 -8.34
CA LEU A 140 9.51 -21.03 -8.61
C LEU A 140 8.45 -21.56 -9.57
N ASP A 141 7.26 -20.96 -9.55
CA ASP A 141 6.23 -21.21 -10.55
C ASP A 141 6.39 -20.18 -11.68
N PRO A 142 6.67 -20.60 -12.93
CA PRO A 142 6.87 -19.67 -14.06
C PRO A 142 5.69 -18.77 -14.36
N GLU A 143 4.48 -19.16 -13.95
CA GLU A 143 3.26 -18.38 -14.15
C GLU A 143 2.87 -17.56 -12.91
N ALA A 144 3.64 -17.66 -11.83
CA ALA A 144 3.45 -16.79 -10.68
C ALA A 144 3.82 -15.34 -11.02
N ALA A 145 3.25 -14.40 -10.30
CA ALA A 145 3.55 -13.00 -10.47
C ALA A 145 3.31 -12.25 -9.15
N ILE A 146 4.09 -11.20 -8.92
CA ILE A 146 4.04 -10.37 -7.72
C ILE A 146 3.24 -9.09 -7.99
N ASP A 147 2.39 -8.75 -7.04
CA ASP A 147 1.69 -7.47 -6.94
C ASP A 147 2.02 -6.88 -5.56
N LEU A 148 2.75 -5.77 -5.55
CA LEU A 148 3.15 -5.08 -4.33
C LEU A 148 2.14 -4.01 -3.88
N GLY A 149 1.00 -3.90 -4.57
CA GLY A 149 0.01 -2.85 -4.31
C GLY A 149 -0.50 -2.81 -2.88
N GLY A 150 -0.49 -3.93 -2.16
CA GLY A 150 -0.94 -4.00 -0.77
C GLY A 150 0.07 -3.50 0.26
N ILE A 151 1.32 -3.24 -0.11
CA ILE A 151 2.36 -2.79 0.82
C ILE A 151 3.26 -1.67 0.27
N ALA A 152 3.23 -1.41 -1.03
CA ALA A 152 4.16 -0.47 -1.66
C ALA A 152 3.99 0.96 -1.14
N LYS A 153 2.76 1.44 -0.99
CA LYS A 153 2.51 2.80 -0.48
C LYS A 153 3.03 2.96 0.95
N GLY A 154 2.77 1.97 1.79
CA GLY A 154 3.30 1.97 3.17
C GLY A 154 4.82 1.97 3.22
N TYR A 155 5.45 1.15 2.38
CA TYR A 155 6.91 1.09 2.29
C TYR A 155 7.50 2.43 1.84
N ILE A 156 6.93 3.03 0.81
CA ILE A 156 7.38 4.34 0.32
C ILE A 156 7.24 5.40 1.42
N ALA A 157 6.11 5.42 2.12
CA ALA A 157 5.91 6.36 3.24
C ALA A 157 7.00 6.20 4.30
N ASP A 158 7.32 4.97 4.71
CA ASP A 158 8.37 4.69 5.69
C ASP A 158 9.75 5.13 5.18
N GLN A 159 10.06 4.91 3.91
CA GLN A 159 11.33 5.33 3.31
C GLN A 159 11.43 6.86 3.23
N LEU A 160 10.36 7.54 2.88
CA LEU A 160 10.34 9.01 2.87
C LEU A 160 10.52 9.57 4.28
N LYS A 161 9.89 8.98 5.27
CA LYS A 161 10.08 9.38 6.68
C LYS A 161 11.53 9.22 7.11
N ALA A 162 12.15 8.09 6.79
CA ALA A 162 13.56 7.84 7.11
C ALA A 162 14.46 8.87 6.45
N TYR A 163 14.24 9.16 5.17
CA TYR A 163 15.00 10.18 4.45
C TYR A 163 14.83 11.58 5.07
N LEU A 164 13.60 11.97 5.38
CA LEU A 164 13.34 13.28 6.01
C LEU A 164 14.05 13.39 7.36
N LYS A 165 14.07 12.31 8.15
CA LYS A 165 14.83 12.29 9.44
C LYS A 165 16.33 12.47 9.20
N GLU A 166 16.90 11.82 8.20
CA GLU A 166 18.30 11.99 7.82
C GLU A 166 18.62 13.44 7.42
N GLN A 167 17.65 14.15 6.88
CA GLN A 167 17.78 15.58 6.50
C GLN A 167 17.42 16.51 7.65
N ASN A 168 17.31 16.01 8.88
CA ASN A 168 17.02 16.78 10.09
C ASN A 168 15.63 17.44 10.08
N VAL A 169 14.69 16.91 9.33
CA VAL A 169 13.29 17.32 9.38
C VAL A 169 12.65 16.71 10.63
N SER A 170 11.88 17.49 11.36
CA SER A 170 11.24 17.10 12.61
C SER A 170 9.71 17.06 12.54
N HIS A 171 9.12 17.77 11.57
CA HIS A 171 7.67 17.94 11.48
C HIS A 171 7.21 17.81 10.02
N ALA A 172 6.65 16.66 9.69
CA ALA A 172 6.18 16.39 8.33
C ALA A 172 4.95 15.48 8.34
N LEU A 173 4.15 15.60 7.28
CA LEU A 173 3.03 14.72 7.03
C LEU A 173 3.14 14.18 5.60
N ILE A 174 3.08 12.85 5.47
CA ILE A 174 3.19 12.15 4.20
C ILE A 174 1.84 11.49 3.94
N ASN A 175 1.17 11.86 2.87
CA ASN A 175 -0.14 11.33 2.50
C ASN A 175 -0.05 10.66 1.13
N LEU A 176 -0.12 9.33 1.11
CA LEU A 176 -0.17 8.51 -0.10
C LEU A 176 -1.56 7.90 -0.24
N GLY A 177 -2.52 8.71 -0.68
CA GLY A 177 -3.90 8.25 -0.79
C GLY A 177 -4.47 7.84 0.57
N GLY A 178 -4.77 6.57 0.79
CA GLY A 178 -5.28 6.06 2.08
C GLY A 178 -4.23 5.84 3.15
N ASN A 179 -2.95 6.08 2.85
CA ASN A 179 -1.82 5.87 3.78
C ASN A 179 -1.30 7.24 4.24
N VAL A 180 -1.45 7.54 5.51
CA VAL A 180 -0.96 8.79 6.10
C VAL A 180 0.08 8.47 7.16
N LEU A 181 1.26 9.10 7.07
CA LEU A 181 2.35 8.92 8.02
C LEU A 181 2.83 10.27 8.52
N ALA A 182 2.88 10.43 9.84
CA ALA A 182 3.40 11.62 10.49
C ALA A 182 4.85 11.41 10.94
N LEU A 183 5.69 12.40 10.67
CA LEU A 183 7.01 12.54 11.27
C LEU A 183 6.88 13.55 12.41
N GLY A 184 7.04 13.07 13.66
CA GLY A 184 6.75 13.87 14.84
C GLY A 184 5.30 14.30 14.90
N GLY A 185 5.05 15.39 15.61
CA GLY A 185 3.79 16.12 15.62
C GLY A 185 3.91 17.43 14.88
N LYS A 186 2.94 18.33 15.07
CA LYS A 186 3.02 19.71 14.55
C LYS A 186 4.08 20.50 15.30
N PRO A 187 4.60 21.61 14.71
CA PRO A 187 5.62 22.44 15.38
C PRO A 187 5.22 22.96 16.77
N ASP A 188 3.92 23.16 17.03
CA ASP A 188 3.40 23.60 18.31
C ASP A 188 3.30 22.46 19.36
N GLY A 189 3.70 21.24 19.00
CA GLY A 189 3.64 20.07 19.85
C GLY A 189 2.33 19.29 19.81
N SER A 190 1.33 19.79 19.09
CA SER A 190 0.05 19.11 18.97
C SER A 190 0.11 17.94 17.98
N ASP A 191 -0.85 17.02 18.09
CA ASP A 191 -1.00 15.90 17.18
C ASP A 191 -1.59 16.37 15.84
N TYR A 192 -1.37 15.55 14.81
CA TYR A 192 -2.11 15.67 13.56
C TYR A 192 -3.47 15.02 13.69
N ASN A 193 -4.49 15.66 13.17
CA ASN A 193 -5.85 15.14 13.16
C ASN A 193 -6.18 14.63 11.77
N ILE A 194 -6.28 13.30 11.61
CA ILE A 194 -6.45 12.65 10.32
C ILE A 194 -7.89 12.16 10.19
N GLY A 195 -8.61 12.65 9.17
CA GLY A 195 -9.94 12.18 8.87
C GLY A 195 -9.93 10.80 8.24
N ILE A 196 -10.82 9.92 8.72
CA ILE A 196 -11.06 8.61 8.13
C ILE A 196 -12.30 8.73 7.25
N GLN A 197 -12.13 8.46 5.95
CA GLN A 197 -13.15 8.67 4.95
C GLN A 197 -14.37 7.76 5.16
N LYS A 198 -15.57 8.33 4.98
CA LYS A 198 -16.81 7.58 4.95
C LYS A 198 -16.84 6.70 3.68
N PRO A 199 -17.18 5.39 3.80
CA PRO A 199 -17.29 4.52 2.63
C PRO A 199 -18.28 5.08 1.59
N PHE A 200 -17.87 5.03 0.31
CA PHE A 200 -18.66 5.50 -0.84
C PHE A 200 -19.01 6.99 -0.82
N ALA A 201 -18.36 7.79 0.01
CA ALA A 201 -18.57 9.24 0.04
C ALA A 201 -17.96 9.90 -1.20
N GLN A 202 -18.73 10.75 -1.88
CA GLN A 202 -18.28 11.41 -3.10
C GLN A 202 -17.32 12.58 -2.83
N ASN A 203 -17.41 13.21 -1.68
CA ASN A 203 -16.70 14.45 -1.36
C ASN A 203 -15.68 14.33 -0.22
N GLY A 204 -15.17 13.12 0.03
CA GLY A 204 -14.19 12.93 1.09
C GLY A 204 -14.73 13.16 2.49
N GLU A 205 -16.04 12.98 2.73
CA GLU A 205 -16.61 13.08 4.06
C GLU A 205 -15.92 12.13 5.02
N ALA A 206 -15.49 12.65 6.17
CA ALA A 206 -14.94 11.83 7.24
C ALA A 206 -16.05 11.36 8.18
N ILE A 207 -16.06 10.05 8.53
CA ILE A 207 -16.95 9.53 9.56
C ILE A 207 -16.38 9.74 10.96
N THR A 208 -15.07 9.82 11.06
CA THR A 208 -14.35 10.06 12.30
C THR A 208 -12.98 10.63 11.99
N SER A 209 -12.25 10.97 13.03
CA SER A 209 -10.86 11.38 12.91
C SER A 209 -10.02 10.69 13.97
N VAL A 210 -8.71 10.56 13.66
CA VAL A 210 -7.73 9.96 14.54
C VAL A 210 -6.59 10.96 14.75
N LYS A 211 -6.16 11.11 15.99
CA LYS A 211 -5.00 11.95 16.32
C LYS A 211 -3.74 11.10 16.28
N ILE A 212 -2.73 11.53 15.53
CA ILE A 212 -1.46 10.82 15.42
C ILE A 212 -0.28 11.77 15.65
N LYS A 213 0.77 11.19 16.21
CA LYS A 213 2.06 11.83 16.37
C LYS A 213 3.10 10.73 16.15
N ASP A 214 3.96 10.93 15.18
CA ASP A 214 5.01 9.95 14.84
C ASP A 214 4.48 8.54 14.56
N GLN A 215 3.30 8.48 13.94
CA GLN A 215 2.57 7.24 13.65
C GLN A 215 1.97 7.29 12.26
N SER A 216 1.49 6.14 11.80
CA SER A 216 0.80 5.99 10.53
C SER A 216 -0.66 5.58 10.73
N VAL A 217 -1.54 6.06 9.85
CA VAL A 217 -2.92 5.57 9.70
C VAL A 217 -3.05 5.05 8.29
N VAL A 218 -3.40 3.78 8.14
CA VAL A 218 -3.63 3.15 6.84
C VAL A 218 -5.03 2.58 6.79
N SER A 219 -5.75 2.87 5.71
CA SER A 219 -7.10 2.41 5.49
C SER A 219 -7.17 1.50 4.27
N SER A 220 -7.88 0.39 4.40
CA SER A 220 -8.23 -0.51 3.30
C SER A 220 -9.74 -0.66 3.28
N GLY A 221 -10.34 -0.59 2.09
CA GLY A 221 -11.79 -0.70 1.99
C GLY A 221 -12.26 -1.05 0.59
N ILE A 222 -13.48 -1.57 0.51
CA ILE A 222 -14.09 -2.01 -0.74
C ILE A 222 -14.41 -0.84 -1.67
N TYR A 223 -14.53 0.37 -1.12
CA TYR A 223 -14.88 1.59 -1.84
C TYR A 223 -13.75 2.17 -2.69
N GLU A 224 -12.53 1.70 -2.54
CA GLU A 224 -11.37 2.22 -3.27
C GLU A 224 -11.42 1.84 -4.76
N ARG A 225 -11.70 0.56 -5.05
CA ARG A 225 -11.88 0.07 -6.42
C ARG A 225 -12.91 -1.05 -6.41
N TYR A 226 -14.02 -0.85 -7.10
CA TYR A 226 -15.10 -1.83 -7.17
C TYR A 226 -15.94 -1.61 -8.42
N PHE A 227 -16.74 -2.60 -8.75
CA PHE A 227 -17.85 -2.46 -9.72
C PHE A 227 -19.06 -3.22 -9.19
N LYS A 228 -20.22 -2.91 -9.75
CA LYS A 228 -21.47 -3.58 -9.40
C LYS A 228 -22.00 -4.40 -10.58
N VAL A 229 -22.53 -5.58 -10.26
CA VAL A 229 -23.36 -6.36 -11.19
C VAL A 229 -24.68 -6.58 -10.48
N GLY A 230 -25.73 -5.91 -10.95
CA GLY A 230 -26.98 -5.82 -10.19
C GLY A 230 -26.73 -5.13 -8.86
N ASP A 231 -27.14 -5.77 -7.77
CA ASP A 231 -26.95 -5.26 -6.40
C ASP A 231 -25.66 -5.75 -5.76
N LYS A 232 -24.91 -6.65 -6.43
CA LYS A 232 -23.69 -7.22 -5.88
C LYS A 232 -22.47 -6.36 -6.19
N ILE A 233 -21.70 -6.07 -5.14
CA ILE A 233 -20.42 -5.33 -5.23
C ILE A 233 -19.29 -6.33 -5.37
N TYR A 234 -18.44 -6.13 -6.38
CA TYR A 234 -17.18 -6.83 -6.55
C TYR A 234 -16.05 -5.81 -6.34
N HIS A 235 -15.15 -6.09 -5.40
CA HIS A 235 -14.11 -5.14 -4.99
C HIS A 235 -12.71 -5.75 -5.09
N HIS A 236 -11.69 -4.91 -4.98
CA HIS A 236 -10.31 -5.26 -5.26
C HIS A 236 -9.60 -6.09 -4.19
N ILE A 237 -10.21 -6.29 -3.03
CA ILE A 237 -9.57 -7.09 -1.97
C ILE A 237 -9.96 -8.55 -2.19
N LEU A 238 -9.09 -9.27 -2.90
CA LEU A 238 -9.35 -10.62 -3.38
C LEU A 238 -8.89 -11.68 -2.39
N ASP A 239 -9.70 -12.74 -2.26
CA ASP A 239 -9.37 -13.92 -1.47
C ASP A 239 -8.60 -14.92 -2.34
N PRO A 240 -7.32 -15.20 -2.04
CA PRO A 240 -6.54 -16.17 -2.81
C PRO A 240 -7.13 -17.58 -2.79
N LYS A 241 -7.91 -17.93 -1.78
CA LYS A 241 -8.50 -19.28 -1.66
C LYS A 241 -9.70 -19.46 -2.57
N THR A 242 -10.54 -18.45 -2.72
CA THR A 242 -11.73 -18.51 -3.56
C THR A 242 -11.51 -17.95 -4.95
N GLY A 243 -10.58 -16.99 -5.09
CA GLY A 243 -10.36 -16.23 -6.31
C GLY A 243 -11.35 -15.10 -6.52
N TYR A 244 -12.23 -14.87 -5.57
CA TYR A 244 -13.27 -13.82 -5.58
C TYR A 244 -13.00 -12.81 -4.47
N PRO A 245 -13.63 -11.61 -4.55
CA PRO A 245 -13.51 -10.65 -3.45
C PRO A 245 -13.95 -11.24 -2.11
N TYR A 246 -13.27 -10.86 -1.04
CA TYR A 246 -13.68 -11.24 0.31
C TYR A 246 -15.11 -10.80 0.59
N GLU A 247 -15.91 -11.70 1.14
CA GLU A 247 -17.28 -11.43 1.57
C GLU A 247 -17.34 -11.43 3.09
N ASN A 248 -17.61 -10.27 3.69
CA ASN A 248 -17.88 -10.11 5.12
C ASN A 248 -18.64 -8.80 5.34
N ASP A 249 -18.92 -8.48 6.58
CA ASP A 249 -19.73 -7.30 6.92
C ASP A 249 -18.92 -6.00 6.96
N LEU A 250 -17.61 -6.07 6.73
CA LEU A 250 -16.75 -4.90 6.76
C LEU A 250 -16.80 -4.13 5.44
N LEU A 251 -16.89 -2.82 5.53
CA LEU A 251 -16.73 -1.91 4.38
C LEU A 251 -15.31 -1.36 4.29
N GLY A 252 -14.60 -1.33 5.39
CA GLY A 252 -13.22 -0.89 5.46
C GLY A 252 -12.61 -1.11 6.83
N VAL A 253 -11.29 -1.02 6.89
CA VAL A 253 -10.49 -1.15 8.11
C VAL A 253 -9.44 -0.04 8.11
N SER A 254 -9.22 0.58 9.26
CA SER A 254 -8.13 1.53 9.45
C SER A 254 -7.24 1.05 10.59
N ILE A 255 -5.93 1.07 10.36
CA ILE A 255 -4.92 0.63 11.30
C ILE A 255 -4.02 1.81 11.65
N VAL A 256 -3.78 2.00 12.95
CA VAL A 256 -2.80 2.95 13.47
C VAL A 256 -1.59 2.16 13.96
N CYS A 257 -0.40 2.50 13.47
CA CYS A 257 0.82 1.79 13.83
C CYS A 257 2.04 2.67 13.54
N ASP A 258 3.20 2.31 14.08
CA ASP A 258 4.42 3.11 13.89
C ASP A 258 4.96 2.99 12.46
N SER A 259 4.85 1.81 11.86
CA SER A 259 5.28 1.56 10.48
C SER A 259 4.10 1.59 9.53
N SER A 260 4.20 2.38 8.47
CA SER A 260 3.19 2.42 7.42
C SER A 260 3.18 1.14 6.58
N THR A 261 4.32 0.49 6.39
CA THR A 261 4.42 -0.81 5.71
C THR A 261 3.61 -1.87 6.46
N GLU A 262 3.83 -1.97 7.76
CA GLU A 262 3.10 -2.91 8.62
C GLU A 262 1.61 -2.61 8.64
N ALA A 263 1.23 -1.34 8.81
CA ALA A 263 -0.17 -0.94 8.82
C ALA A 263 -0.87 -1.27 7.50
N ASP A 264 -0.18 -1.12 6.37
CA ASP A 264 -0.70 -1.43 5.03
C ASP A 264 -1.03 -2.94 4.92
N ALA A 265 -0.08 -3.80 5.26
CA ALA A 265 -0.30 -5.25 5.26
C ALA A 265 -1.39 -5.67 6.27
N LEU A 266 -1.38 -5.09 7.48
CA LEU A 266 -2.35 -5.40 8.53
C LEU A 266 -3.76 -4.98 8.15
N SER A 267 -3.94 -3.84 7.49
CA SER A 267 -5.28 -3.38 7.12
C SER A 267 -5.97 -4.35 6.16
N THR A 268 -5.23 -4.87 5.18
CA THR A 268 -5.74 -5.88 4.25
C THR A 268 -6.00 -7.21 4.96
N THR A 269 -5.07 -7.65 5.82
CA THR A 269 -5.19 -8.90 6.56
C THR A 269 -6.39 -8.88 7.50
N CYS A 270 -6.58 -7.80 8.24
CA CYS A 270 -7.71 -7.64 9.16
C CYS A 270 -9.03 -7.56 8.41
N PHE A 271 -9.06 -6.89 7.27
CA PHE A 271 -10.24 -6.88 6.40
C PHE A 271 -10.61 -8.30 5.96
N ALA A 272 -9.62 -9.08 5.54
CA ALA A 272 -9.80 -10.45 5.10
C ALA A 272 -10.34 -11.37 6.19
N MET A 273 -9.92 -11.16 7.44
CA MET A 273 -10.35 -11.95 8.60
C MET A 273 -11.78 -11.63 9.06
N GLY A 274 -12.31 -10.47 8.71
CA GLY A 274 -13.56 -9.98 9.26
C GLY A 274 -13.37 -9.37 10.66
N LEU A 275 -14.45 -8.83 11.25
CA LEU A 275 -14.35 -8.04 12.47
C LEU A 275 -13.79 -8.84 13.66
N ASP A 276 -14.38 -9.98 13.98
CA ASP A 276 -14.03 -10.74 15.19
C ASP A 276 -12.63 -11.33 15.10
N ASP A 277 -12.30 -11.99 13.99
CA ASP A 277 -11.00 -12.62 13.80
C ASP A 277 -9.90 -11.59 13.61
N GLY A 278 -10.19 -10.47 12.95
CA GLY A 278 -9.27 -9.35 12.80
C GLY A 278 -8.88 -8.72 14.13
N LEU A 279 -9.83 -8.51 15.03
CA LEU A 279 -9.56 -7.99 16.37
C LEU A 279 -8.68 -8.93 17.18
N LYS A 280 -8.94 -10.23 17.12
CA LYS A 280 -8.09 -11.24 17.79
C LYS A 280 -6.66 -11.23 17.26
N TYR A 281 -6.49 -11.07 15.96
CA TYR A 281 -5.18 -11.03 15.31
C TYR A 281 -4.35 -9.84 15.81
N ILE A 282 -4.96 -8.66 15.94
CA ILE A 282 -4.29 -7.46 16.44
C ILE A 282 -3.94 -7.58 17.92
N GLU A 283 -4.83 -8.14 18.73
CA GLU A 283 -4.64 -8.32 20.17
C GLU A 283 -3.60 -9.40 20.49
N GLY A 284 -3.48 -10.39 19.61
CA GLY A 284 -2.48 -11.46 19.73
C GLY A 284 -1.13 -11.02 19.20
#